data_d05f5f7d7767b7becef86512ae19597e
#
_entry.id   d05f5f7d7767b7becef86512ae19597e
#
_cell.length_a   1.000
_cell.length_b   1.000
_cell.length_c   1.000
_cell.angle_alpha   90.00
_cell.angle_beta   90.00
_cell.angle_gamma   90.00
#
_symmetry.space_group_name_H-M   'P 1'
#
loop_
_entity.id
_entity.type
_entity.pdbx_description
1 polymer ?
#
loop_
_entity_poly.entity_id
_entity_poly.type
_entity_poly.pdbx_seq_one_letter_code
_entity_poly.pdbx_strand_id
1 'polypeptide(L)'
;MMNKEQKKQYISDMSTQFDKSEAVIVTHYQGLNVTQLDDLRKQMREHGIKFKITNNRITKLALEKTRCKDLSDLFSGPTAVAMSEDAITSAKILTKFSKENQNLKILGGIMGSDVLDVAGVQNVATLPSLDEARAKIVGILRSPAQKIASILLAPASKIAILALEKSKK
;
A
#
# COMPACT_ATOMS: atom_id res chain seq x y z
N MET A 1 27.91 17.44 2.43
CA MET A 1 27.99 16.59 1.20
C MET A 1 28.42 15.18 1.61
N MET A 2 27.79 14.13 1.09
CA MET A 2 28.20 12.75 1.39
C MET A 2 29.55 12.43 0.77
N ASN A 3 30.43 11.80 1.57
CA ASN A 3 31.77 11.38 1.12
C ASN A 3 31.66 10.16 0.19
N LYS A 4 32.70 9.87 -0.60
CA LYS A 4 32.69 8.78 -1.60
C LYS A 4 32.41 7.41 -0.97
N GLU A 5 32.92 7.16 0.24
CA GLU A 5 32.69 5.93 1.00
C GLU A 5 31.25 5.82 1.51
N GLN A 6 30.70 6.92 2.01
CA GLN A 6 29.28 6.99 2.44
C GLN A 6 28.32 6.73 1.27
N LYS A 7 28.64 7.19 0.06
CA LYS A 7 27.84 6.90 -1.12
C LYS A 7 27.88 5.42 -1.49
N LYS A 8 29.05 4.78 -1.39
CA LYS A 8 29.17 3.33 -1.64
C LYS A 8 28.37 2.51 -0.63
N GLN A 9 28.48 2.86 0.67
CA GLN A 9 27.70 2.22 1.72
C GLN A 9 26.18 2.41 1.49
N TYR A 10 25.76 3.63 1.15
CA TYR A 10 24.36 3.90 0.84
C TYR A 10 23.83 3.09 -0.35
N ILE A 11 24.62 2.93 -1.41
CA ILE A 11 24.26 2.10 -2.56
C ILE A 11 24.12 0.63 -2.13
N SER A 12 25.05 0.11 -1.35
CA SER A 12 24.99 -1.26 -0.82
C SER A 12 23.77 -1.50 0.05
N ASP A 13 23.50 -0.57 0.96
CA ASP A 13 22.33 -0.64 1.86
C ASP A 13 21.01 -0.57 1.08
N MET A 14 20.93 0.31 0.08
CA MET A 14 19.75 0.42 -0.78
C MET A 14 19.55 -0.83 -1.63
N SER A 15 20.61 -1.39 -2.23
CA SER A 15 20.51 -2.64 -2.99
C SER A 15 20.00 -3.77 -2.10
N THR A 16 20.52 -3.90 -0.88
CA THR A 16 20.06 -4.92 0.07
C THR A 16 18.59 -4.72 0.48
N GLN A 17 18.13 -3.46 0.59
CA GLN A 17 16.74 -3.14 0.91
C GLN A 17 15.82 -3.47 -0.27
N PHE A 18 16.21 -3.18 -1.51
CA PHE A 18 15.45 -3.53 -2.71
C PHE A 18 15.33 -5.05 -2.88
N ASP A 19 16.41 -5.81 -2.62
CA ASP A 19 16.38 -7.27 -2.74
C ASP A 19 15.50 -7.94 -1.67
N LYS A 20 15.40 -7.34 -0.47
CA LYS A 20 14.55 -7.83 0.62
C LYS A 20 13.08 -7.44 0.46
N SER A 21 12.80 -6.39 -0.31
CA SER A 21 11.43 -5.90 -0.51
C SER A 21 10.75 -6.67 -1.62
N GLU A 22 9.52 -7.14 -1.40
CA GLU A 22 8.70 -7.74 -2.46
C GLU A 22 8.06 -6.68 -3.35
N ALA A 23 7.79 -5.50 -2.80
CA ALA A 23 7.24 -4.38 -3.56
C ALA A 23 8.04 -3.10 -3.37
N VAL A 24 8.25 -2.41 -4.48
CA VAL A 24 8.89 -1.10 -4.55
C VAL A 24 7.99 -0.17 -5.36
N ILE A 25 7.43 0.85 -4.74
CA ILE A 25 6.56 1.83 -5.41
C ILE A 25 7.28 3.18 -5.45
N VAL A 26 7.30 3.79 -6.62
CA VAL A 26 7.91 5.10 -6.86
C VAL A 26 6.84 6.17 -6.94
N THR A 27 7.02 7.25 -6.19
CA THR A 27 6.08 8.36 -6.10
C THR A 27 6.77 9.70 -6.22
N HIS A 28 6.06 10.71 -6.76
CA HIS A 28 6.45 12.10 -6.66
C HIS A 28 5.79 12.72 -5.43
N TYR A 29 6.60 13.43 -4.62
CA TYR A 29 6.14 14.10 -3.39
C TYR A 29 6.12 15.62 -3.50
N GLN A 30 6.30 16.16 -4.69
CA GLN A 30 6.36 17.61 -4.92
C GLN A 30 5.03 18.28 -4.57
N GLY A 31 5.10 19.31 -3.71
CA GLY A 31 3.94 20.07 -3.28
C GLY A 31 3.28 19.58 -1.99
N LEU A 32 3.82 18.53 -1.35
CA LEU A 32 3.37 18.11 -0.02
C LEU A 32 3.96 18.99 1.08
N ASN A 33 3.16 19.34 2.07
CA ASN A 33 3.61 20.01 3.28
C ASN A 33 4.38 19.04 4.20
N VAL A 34 5.22 19.58 5.08
CA VAL A 34 6.01 18.78 6.03
C VAL A 34 5.11 17.92 6.92
N THR A 35 4.00 18.47 7.41
CA THR A 35 3.00 17.75 8.22
C THR A 35 2.42 16.56 7.46
N GLN A 36 2.03 16.74 6.19
CA GLN A 36 1.49 15.68 5.34
C GLN A 36 2.52 14.57 5.08
N LEU A 37 3.80 14.95 4.88
CA LEU A 37 4.89 13.99 4.72
C LEU A 37 5.13 13.18 5.99
N ASP A 38 5.05 13.80 7.15
CA ASP A 38 5.23 13.12 8.43
C ASP A 38 4.05 12.20 8.75
N ASP A 39 2.82 12.60 8.44
CA ASP A 39 1.63 11.76 8.55
C ASP A 39 1.73 10.54 7.64
N LEU A 40 2.15 10.73 6.38
CA LEU A 40 2.41 9.63 5.45
C LEU A 40 3.48 8.66 6.00
N ARG A 41 4.59 9.20 6.49
CA ARG A 41 5.66 8.38 7.09
C ARG A 41 5.18 7.60 8.31
N LYS A 42 4.33 8.22 9.14
CA LYS A 42 3.76 7.57 10.33
C LYS A 42 2.87 6.38 9.92
N GLN A 43 1.92 6.60 9.02
CA GLN A 43 1.07 5.54 8.49
C GLN A 43 1.88 4.40 7.85
N MET A 44 2.91 4.75 7.07
CA MET A 44 3.80 3.77 6.46
C MET A 44 4.55 2.93 7.50
N ARG A 45 5.10 3.57 8.55
CA ARG A 45 5.83 2.87 9.63
C ARG A 45 4.94 1.94 10.44
N GLU A 46 3.70 2.30 10.69
CA GLU A 46 2.72 1.47 11.40
C GLU A 46 2.48 0.12 10.68
N HIS A 47 2.63 0.12 9.35
CA HIS A 47 2.51 -1.08 8.52
C HIS A 47 3.87 -1.69 8.09
N GLY A 48 4.98 -1.28 8.70
CA GLY A 48 6.31 -1.81 8.40
C GLY A 48 6.89 -1.36 7.05
N ILE A 49 6.28 -0.38 6.39
CA ILE A 49 6.71 0.11 5.08
C ILE A 49 7.80 1.18 5.26
N LYS A 50 8.89 1.04 4.53
CA LYS A 50 9.99 2.00 4.55
C LYS A 50 9.81 3.03 3.44
N PHE A 51 9.44 4.25 3.83
CA PHE A 51 9.31 5.37 2.90
C PHE A 51 10.56 6.26 2.97
N LYS A 52 11.30 6.37 1.88
CA LYS A 52 12.52 7.16 1.77
C LYS A 52 12.48 8.10 0.58
N ILE A 53 12.88 9.35 0.80
CA ILE A 53 13.22 10.28 -0.29
C ILE A 53 14.64 9.96 -0.74
N THR A 54 14.82 9.71 -2.01
CA THR A 54 16.09 9.22 -2.55
C THR A 54 16.66 10.18 -3.60
N ASN A 55 17.96 10.15 -3.74
CA ASN A 55 18.63 10.86 -4.82
C ASN A 55 18.63 9.95 -6.07
N ASN A 56 17.97 10.38 -7.15
CA ASN A 56 17.76 9.59 -8.36
C ASN A 56 19.04 8.99 -8.93
N ARG A 57 20.12 9.80 -8.97
CA ARG A 57 21.40 9.34 -9.54
C ARG A 57 22.01 8.18 -8.76
N ILE A 58 21.93 8.21 -7.43
CA ILE A 58 22.49 7.16 -6.58
C ILE A 58 21.57 5.93 -6.61
N THR A 59 20.25 6.17 -6.62
CA THR A 59 19.27 5.08 -6.67
C THR A 59 19.32 4.31 -7.98
N LYS A 60 19.48 4.99 -9.12
CA LYS A 60 19.70 4.31 -10.42
C LYS A 60 20.90 3.37 -10.40
N LEU A 61 22.04 3.80 -9.81
CA LEU A 61 23.22 2.93 -9.66
C LEU A 61 22.96 1.73 -8.72
N ALA A 62 22.10 1.88 -7.73
CA ALA A 62 21.71 0.78 -6.86
C ALA A 62 20.79 -0.22 -7.58
N LEU A 63 19.85 0.29 -8.40
CA LEU A 63 18.91 -0.52 -9.19
C LEU A 63 19.59 -1.37 -10.27
N GLU A 64 20.67 -0.88 -10.89
CA GLU A 64 21.41 -1.64 -11.91
C GLU A 64 21.89 -3.00 -11.41
N LYS A 65 22.07 -3.15 -10.09
CA LYS A 65 22.55 -4.37 -9.43
C LYS A 65 21.43 -5.26 -8.88
N THR A 66 20.18 -4.82 -8.99
CA THR A 66 19.02 -5.48 -8.39
C THR A 66 17.98 -5.89 -9.44
N ARG A 67 16.96 -6.64 -9.03
CA ARG A 67 15.85 -7.07 -9.89
C ARG A 67 15.00 -5.92 -10.43
N CYS A 68 15.15 -4.72 -9.85
CA CYS A 68 14.31 -3.56 -10.12
C CYS A 68 14.88 -2.63 -11.22
N LYS A 69 15.66 -3.14 -12.17
CA LYS A 69 16.30 -2.33 -13.25
C LYS A 69 15.29 -1.54 -14.08
N ASP A 70 14.14 -2.12 -14.34
CA ASP A 70 13.10 -1.55 -15.21
C ASP A 70 12.42 -0.30 -14.60
N LEU A 71 12.63 -0.06 -13.28
CA LEU A 71 12.18 1.18 -12.63
C LEU A 71 13.07 2.39 -12.94
N SER A 72 14.23 2.21 -13.55
CA SER A 72 15.20 3.31 -13.72
C SER A 72 14.62 4.52 -14.46
N ASP A 73 13.70 4.29 -15.40
CA ASP A 73 13.05 5.34 -16.19
C ASP A 73 12.06 6.18 -15.38
N LEU A 74 11.48 5.60 -14.32
CA LEU A 74 10.54 6.29 -13.43
C LEU A 74 11.26 7.26 -12.47
N PHE A 75 12.59 7.16 -12.31
CA PHE A 75 13.36 8.05 -11.46
C PHE A 75 13.73 9.35 -12.18
N SER A 76 12.71 10.20 -12.43
CA SER A 76 12.83 11.56 -12.93
C SER A 76 12.17 12.53 -11.95
N GLY A 77 12.76 13.71 -11.72
CA GLY A 77 12.23 14.72 -10.78
C GLY A 77 12.36 14.35 -9.29
N PRO A 78 11.51 14.92 -8.40
CA PRO A 78 11.54 14.70 -6.95
C PRO A 78 10.87 13.39 -6.60
N THR A 79 11.65 12.31 -6.49
CA THR A 79 11.13 10.96 -6.23
C THR A 79 11.31 10.51 -4.79
N ALA A 80 10.30 9.81 -4.29
CA ALA A 80 10.34 9.04 -3.06
C ALA A 80 9.99 7.59 -3.36
N VAL A 81 10.57 6.69 -2.59
CA VAL A 81 10.42 5.24 -2.76
C VAL A 81 9.78 4.66 -1.50
N ALA A 82 8.72 3.91 -1.69
CA ALA A 82 8.12 3.07 -0.67
C ALA A 82 8.54 1.62 -0.91
N MET A 83 9.20 1.03 0.08
CA MET A 83 9.68 -0.35 0.07
C MET A 83 8.92 -1.15 1.12
N SER A 84 8.34 -2.27 0.73
CA SER A 84 7.54 -3.12 1.62
C SER A 84 7.71 -4.60 1.31
N GLU A 85 7.45 -5.43 2.31
CA GLU A 85 7.29 -6.88 2.15
C GLU A 85 5.86 -7.22 1.68
N ASP A 86 4.86 -6.35 1.99
CA ASP A 86 3.46 -6.49 1.52
C ASP A 86 3.13 -5.41 0.49
N ALA A 87 3.04 -5.84 -0.77
CA ALA A 87 2.73 -4.98 -1.90
C ALA A 87 1.33 -4.36 -1.83
N ILE A 88 0.34 -5.13 -1.35
CA ILE A 88 -1.06 -4.72 -1.33
C ILE A 88 -1.26 -3.60 -0.33
N THR A 89 -0.73 -3.77 0.88
CA THR A 89 -0.86 -2.76 1.94
C THR A 89 -0.18 -1.46 1.56
N SER A 90 1.02 -1.52 0.96
CA SER A 90 1.73 -0.31 0.49
C SER A 90 0.98 0.41 -0.62
N ALA A 91 0.43 -0.31 -1.60
CA ALA A 91 -0.37 0.26 -2.67
C ALA A 91 -1.68 0.89 -2.14
N LYS A 92 -2.36 0.26 -1.18
CA LYS A 92 -3.58 0.81 -0.54
C LYS A 92 -3.32 2.13 0.15
N ILE A 93 -2.28 2.20 0.99
CA ILE A 93 -1.94 3.42 1.75
C ILE A 93 -1.58 4.55 0.79
N LEU A 94 -0.72 4.28 -0.21
CA LEU A 94 -0.33 5.29 -1.20
C LEU A 94 -1.51 5.78 -2.04
N THR A 95 -2.37 4.86 -2.49
CA THR A 95 -3.55 5.22 -3.28
C THR A 95 -4.57 6.00 -2.46
N LYS A 96 -4.79 5.63 -1.19
CA LYS A 96 -5.66 6.37 -0.28
C LYS A 96 -5.12 7.79 -0.06
N PHE A 97 -3.84 7.91 0.28
CA PHE A 97 -3.20 9.19 0.51
C PHE A 97 -3.15 10.06 -0.75
N SER A 98 -2.95 9.46 -1.94
CA SER A 98 -2.99 10.17 -3.23
C SER A 98 -4.40 10.71 -3.56
N LYS A 99 -5.46 10.04 -3.11
CA LYS A 99 -6.85 10.55 -3.24
C LYS A 99 -7.14 11.72 -2.30
N GLU A 100 -6.57 11.69 -1.10
CA GLU A 100 -6.71 12.75 -0.10
C GLU A 100 -5.83 13.97 -0.44
N ASN A 101 -4.65 13.72 -1.04
CA ASN A 101 -3.65 14.74 -1.37
C ASN A 101 -3.24 14.63 -2.85
N GLN A 102 -3.80 15.48 -3.70
CA GLN A 102 -3.53 15.50 -5.15
C GLN A 102 -2.05 15.76 -5.51
N ASN A 103 -1.26 16.24 -4.57
CA ASN A 103 0.15 16.53 -4.76
C ASN A 103 1.04 15.28 -4.73
N LEU A 104 0.55 14.15 -4.16
CA LEU A 104 1.24 12.87 -4.25
C LEU A 104 0.85 12.17 -5.55
N LYS A 105 1.79 12.02 -6.46
CA LYS A 105 1.59 11.30 -7.72
C LYS A 105 2.33 9.97 -7.68
N ILE A 106 1.61 8.88 -7.90
CA ILE A 106 2.20 7.55 -8.07
C ILE A 106 2.69 7.45 -9.51
N LEU A 107 3.94 7.07 -9.72
CA LEU A 107 4.53 6.89 -11.05
C LEU A 107 4.39 5.44 -11.52
N GLY A 108 4.56 4.50 -10.61
CA GLY A 108 4.53 3.07 -10.87
C GLY A 108 5.28 2.32 -9.78
N GLY A 109 5.54 1.05 -10.00
CA GLY A 109 6.28 0.22 -9.05
C GLY A 109 6.64 -1.14 -9.62
N ILE A 110 7.30 -1.94 -8.81
CA ILE A 110 7.53 -3.37 -9.08
C ILE A 110 6.92 -4.18 -7.93
N MET A 111 6.31 -5.30 -8.29
CA MET A 111 5.80 -6.30 -7.36
C MET A 111 6.37 -7.66 -7.77
N GLY A 112 7.32 -8.16 -6.98
CA GLY A 112 8.08 -9.37 -7.34
C GLY A 112 8.93 -9.15 -8.59
N SER A 113 8.50 -9.68 -9.72
CA SER A 113 9.12 -9.52 -11.05
C SER A 113 8.34 -8.61 -11.99
N ASP A 114 7.10 -8.26 -11.64
CA ASP A 114 6.20 -7.56 -12.56
C ASP A 114 6.29 -6.05 -12.36
N VAL A 115 6.50 -5.33 -13.46
CA VAL A 115 6.46 -3.87 -13.48
C VAL A 115 5.01 -3.40 -13.54
N LEU A 116 4.63 -2.58 -12.59
CA LEU A 116 3.30 -2.00 -12.48
C LEU A 116 3.32 -0.54 -12.91
N ASP A 117 2.49 -0.21 -13.87
CA ASP A 117 2.16 1.16 -14.21
C ASP A 117 1.16 1.76 -13.18
N VAL A 118 0.86 3.02 -13.29
CA VAL A 118 -0.08 3.73 -12.40
C VAL A 118 -1.40 2.99 -12.27
N ALA A 119 -1.96 2.51 -13.39
CA ALA A 119 -3.18 1.70 -13.40
C ALA A 119 -3.00 0.36 -12.68
N GLY A 120 -1.83 -0.28 -12.85
CA GLY A 120 -1.46 -1.52 -12.16
C GLY A 120 -1.42 -1.35 -10.65
N VAL A 121 -0.78 -0.29 -10.15
CA VAL A 121 -0.73 0.01 -8.71
C VAL A 121 -2.12 0.27 -8.14
N GLN A 122 -2.99 0.98 -8.88
CA GLN A 122 -4.38 1.19 -8.47
C GLN A 122 -5.17 -0.12 -8.41
N ASN A 123 -5.00 -1.02 -9.38
CA ASN A 123 -5.63 -2.33 -9.38
C ASN A 123 -5.18 -3.17 -8.18
N VAL A 124 -3.87 -3.21 -7.90
CA VAL A 124 -3.33 -3.90 -6.71
C VAL A 124 -3.91 -3.31 -5.41
N ALA A 125 -4.09 -1.99 -5.34
CA ALA A 125 -4.70 -1.35 -4.18
C ALA A 125 -6.18 -1.75 -3.94
N THR A 126 -6.89 -2.25 -4.95
CA THR A 126 -8.27 -2.78 -4.79
C THR A 126 -8.30 -4.20 -4.25
N LEU A 127 -7.20 -4.93 -4.30
CA LEU A 127 -7.13 -6.29 -3.80
C LEU A 127 -7.23 -6.33 -2.27
N PRO A 128 -7.86 -7.35 -1.70
CA PRO A 128 -7.89 -7.50 -0.24
C PRO A 128 -6.49 -7.81 0.30
N SER A 129 -6.15 -7.25 1.45
CA SER A 129 -4.93 -7.63 2.18
C SER A 129 -4.96 -9.11 2.57
N LEU A 130 -3.82 -9.69 2.93
CA LEU A 130 -3.71 -11.09 3.32
C LEU A 130 -4.71 -11.47 4.43
N ASP A 131 -4.84 -10.63 5.44
CA ASP A 131 -5.77 -10.87 6.55
C ASP A 131 -7.22 -10.66 6.15
N GLU A 132 -7.52 -9.67 5.30
CA GLU A 132 -8.85 -9.48 4.73
C GLU A 132 -9.24 -10.67 3.82
N ALA A 133 -8.31 -11.22 3.05
CA ALA A 133 -8.55 -12.39 2.21
C ALA A 133 -8.86 -13.63 3.07
N ARG A 134 -8.06 -13.87 4.12
CA ARG A 134 -8.31 -14.94 5.09
C ARG A 134 -9.66 -14.77 5.79
N ALA A 135 -10.00 -13.55 6.23
CA ALA A 135 -11.29 -13.26 6.84
C ALA A 135 -12.47 -13.50 5.89
N LYS A 136 -12.32 -13.16 4.59
CA LYS A 136 -13.32 -13.46 3.56
C LYS A 136 -13.54 -14.96 3.39
N ILE A 137 -12.47 -15.75 3.34
CA ILE A 137 -12.56 -17.21 3.22
C ILE A 137 -13.32 -17.81 4.41
N VAL A 138 -12.95 -17.40 5.63
CA VAL A 138 -13.65 -17.84 6.86
C VAL A 138 -15.12 -17.38 6.86
N GLY A 139 -15.40 -16.15 6.40
CA GLY A 139 -16.75 -15.62 6.25
C GLY A 139 -17.60 -16.44 5.29
N ILE A 140 -17.04 -16.87 4.14
CA ILE A 140 -17.74 -17.73 3.17
C ILE A 140 -18.07 -19.09 3.79
N LEU A 141 -17.15 -19.69 4.54
CA LEU A 141 -17.37 -20.97 5.22
C LEU A 141 -18.45 -20.90 6.30
N ARG A 142 -18.56 -19.75 7.02
CA ARG A 142 -19.60 -19.51 8.04
C ARG A 142 -20.95 -19.10 7.45
N SER A 143 -20.97 -18.59 6.21
CA SER A 143 -22.18 -18.03 5.58
C SER A 143 -23.37 -18.99 5.54
N PRO A 144 -23.24 -20.29 5.21
CA PRO A 144 -24.38 -21.22 5.20
C PRO A 144 -25.04 -21.37 6.58
N ALA A 145 -24.23 -21.53 7.63
CA ALA A 145 -24.73 -21.65 9.00
C ALA A 145 -25.44 -20.37 9.49
N GLN A 146 -24.86 -19.21 9.18
CA GLN A 146 -25.48 -17.92 9.50
C GLN A 146 -26.80 -17.71 8.76
N LYS A 147 -26.90 -18.11 7.49
CA LYS A 147 -28.15 -18.01 6.71
C LYS A 147 -29.24 -18.87 7.31
N ILE A 148 -28.94 -20.10 7.72
CA ILE A 148 -29.92 -20.98 8.38
C ILE A 148 -30.38 -20.36 9.70
N ALA A 149 -29.46 -19.92 10.54
CA ALA A 149 -29.79 -19.29 11.81
C ALA A 149 -30.63 -18.00 11.60
N SER A 150 -30.30 -17.17 10.62
CA SER A 150 -31.08 -15.96 10.33
C SER A 150 -32.50 -16.25 9.85
N ILE A 151 -32.70 -17.31 9.04
CA ILE A 151 -34.03 -17.71 8.59
C ILE A 151 -34.89 -18.19 9.77
N LEU A 152 -34.32 -18.95 10.71
CA LEU A 152 -35.01 -19.42 11.90
C LEU A 152 -35.38 -18.30 12.88
N LEU A 153 -34.52 -17.27 12.98
CA LEU A 153 -34.76 -16.10 13.84
C LEU A 153 -35.63 -15.02 13.19
N ALA A 154 -35.77 -15.02 11.86
CA ALA A 154 -36.47 -13.98 11.09
C ALA A 154 -37.94 -13.76 11.54
N PRO A 155 -38.76 -14.80 11.83
CA PRO A 155 -40.14 -14.58 12.28
C PRO A 155 -40.22 -13.84 13.62
N ALA A 156 -39.37 -14.21 14.58
CA ALA A 156 -39.36 -13.58 15.91
C ALA A 156 -38.88 -12.11 15.84
N SER A 157 -37.86 -11.83 15.07
CA SER A 157 -37.36 -10.46 14.91
C SER A 157 -38.36 -9.55 14.18
N LYS A 158 -39.08 -10.04 13.18
CA LYS A 158 -40.12 -9.27 12.49
C LYS A 158 -41.29 -8.90 13.42
N ILE A 159 -41.72 -9.81 14.29
CA ILE A 159 -42.75 -9.55 15.28
C ILE A 159 -42.29 -8.47 16.28
N ALA A 160 -41.06 -8.57 16.76
CA ALA A 160 -40.50 -7.59 17.69
C ALA A 160 -40.40 -6.19 17.07
N ILE A 161 -39.99 -6.09 15.79
CA ILE A 161 -39.91 -4.80 15.05
C ILE A 161 -41.30 -4.20 14.90
N LEU A 162 -42.32 -5.00 14.50
CA LEU A 162 -43.69 -4.53 14.37
C LEU A 162 -44.29 -4.04 15.71
N ALA A 163 -43.98 -4.73 16.81
CA ALA A 163 -44.40 -4.30 18.16
C ALA A 163 -43.73 -2.95 18.55
N LEU A 164 -42.45 -2.78 18.24
CA LEU A 164 -41.72 -1.53 18.48
C LEU A 164 -42.24 -0.35 17.63
N GLU A 165 -42.57 -0.58 16.37
CA GLU A 165 -43.14 0.44 15.52
C GLU A 165 -44.53 0.87 15.93
N LYS A 166 -45.35 -0.09 16.42
CA LYS A 166 -46.68 0.21 16.98
C LYS A 166 -46.60 0.98 18.29
N SER A 167 -45.56 0.74 19.10
CA SER A 167 -45.34 1.47 20.37
C SER A 167 -44.86 2.92 20.18
N LYS A 168 -44.33 3.27 18.98
CA LYS A 168 -43.86 4.62 18.65
C LYS A 168 -44.95 5.52 18.02
N LYS A 169 -46.12 4.98 17.70
CA LYS A 169 -47.33 5.71 17.31
C LYS A 169 -48.27 5.92 18.50
#